data_6a496e9504a1c97aa8ccbbbf2a1cebaf
#
_entry.id   6a496e9504a1c97aa8ccbbbf2a1cebaf
#
_cell.length_a   1.000
_cell.length_b   1.000
_cell.length_c   1.000
_cell.angle_alpha   90.00
_cell.angle_beta   90.00
_cell.angle_gamma   90.00
#
_symmetry.space_group_name_H-M   'P 1'
#
loop_
_entity.id
_entity.type
_entity.pdbx_description
1 polymer ?
#
loop_
_entity_poly.entity_id
_entity_poly.type
_entity_poly.pdbx_seq_one_letter_code
_entity_poly.pdbx_strand_id
1 'polypeptide(L)'
;MRIAASVVAIAIALGLTACAGGGGPPKPNKRQVAMIDRALAVAPGAAQPSTIVATETAFSRAARERGQWTAFRMFAAPGALLHGANGPFLIEPWLATQTDPPAAVQWDARVVVMSCDGALAVSKGRYRDPEGKVGSFVTVWERQADNSYRYTYDAGGDDVPQPPPRKAVPEGDIVVTEIDAVTGLVATCPRGANGTPPPPAIPIGDDGKADARLSRDGTLRWRWEHRADGTRYVAADYFYQGRWVTAIEQSLVPTGD
;
A
#
# COMPACT_ATOMS: atom_id res chain seq x y z
N MET A 1 16.62 59.63 65.67
CA MET A 1 17.33 58.37 65.48
C MET A 1 17.00 57.80 64.13
N ARG A 2 17.86 57.96 63.12
CA ARG A 2 17.66 57.55 61.74
C ARG A 2 18.49 56.27 61.53
N ILE A 3 17.82 55.19 61.20
CA ILE A 3 18.47 53.93 60.81
C ILE A 3 18.47 53.85 59.30
N ALA A 4 19.67 53.91 58.73
CA ALA A 4 19.86 53.76 57.28
C ALA A 4 19.89 52.24 56.93
N ALA A 5 18.99 51.84 56.07
CA ALA A 5 19.00 50.49 55.51
C ALA A 5 19.82 50.49 54.20
N SER A 6 20.94 49.83 54.20
CA SER A 6 21.78 49.59 53.01
C SER A 6 21.16 48.48 52.16
N VAL A 7 20.75 48.80 50.95
CA VAL A 7 20.33 47.79 49.93
C VAL A 7 21.56 47.41 49.14
N VAL A 8 22.00 46.14 49.31
CA VAL A 8 23.02 45.54 48.46
C VAL A 8 22.35 44.96 47.21
N ALA A 9 22.59 45.64 46.09
CA ALA A 9 22.15 45.13 44.78
C ALA A 9 23.19 44.14 44.25
N ILE A 10 22.82 42.84 44.23
CA ILE A 10 23.59 41.80 43.56
C ILE A 10 23.15 41.76 42.09
N ALA A 11 24.00 42.30 41.22
CA ALA A 11 23.86 42.18 39.79
C ALA A 11 24.28 40.77 39.32
N ILE A 12 23.35 39.90 39.06
CA ILE A 12 23.63 38.61 38.40
C ILE A 12 23.75 38.88 36.90
N ALA A 13 24.95 38.93 36.39
CA ALA A 13 25.26 38.93 34.97
C ALA A 13 25.03 37.53 34.40
N LEU A 14 23.89 37.27 33.84
CA LEU A 14 23.63 36.08 33.00
C LEU A 14 24.38 36.26 31.69
N GLY A 15 25.52 35.64 31.57
CA GLY A 15 26.27 35.50 30.33
C GLY A 15 25.52 34.59 29.37
N LEU A 16 24.83 35.17 28.43
CA LEU A 16 24.32 34.51 27.23
C LEU A 16 25.53 34.23 26.32
N THR A 17 26.18 33.10 26.50
CA THR A 17 27.09 32.55 25.49
C THR A 17 26.21 32.02 24.36
N ALA A 18 25.98 32.83 23.35
CA ALA A 18 25.43 32.39 22.07
C ALA A 18 26.45 31.42 21.46
N CYS A 19 26.09 30.15 21.41
CA CYS A 19 26.78 29.18 20.57
C CYS A 19 26.58 29.52 19.11
N ALA A 20 27.40 30.41 18.60
CA ALA A 20 27.56 30.60 17.13
C ALA A 20 28.50 29.49 16.63
N GLY A 21 27.96 28.29 16.53
CA GLY A 21 28.57 27.16 15.85
C GLY A 21 27.60 26.67 14.78
N GLY A 22 27.67 27.29 13.61
CA GLY A 22 26.89 26.90 12.42
C GLY A 22 27.38 25.62 11.77
N GLY A 23 27.29 24.49 12.50
CA GLY A 23 27.46 23.16 11.96
C GLY A 23 26.22 22.37 12.33
N GLY A 24 25.30 22.19 11.37
CA GLY A 24 24.23 21.21 11.52
C GLY A 24 24.85 19.82 11.80
N PRO A 25 24.10 18.87 12.37
CA PRO A 25 24.63 17.55 12.64
C PRO A 25 25.27 16.98 11.36
N PRO A 26 26.43 16.31 11.47
CA PRO A 26 27.12 15.78 10.31
C PRO A 26 26.20 14.83 9.56
N LYS A 27 26.07 15.03 8.24
CA LYS A 27 25.26 14.16 7.40
C LYS A 27 25.77 12.72 7.50
N PRO A 28 24.91 11.75 7.76
CA PRO A 28 25.34 10.36 7.88
C PRO A 28 26.04 9.92 6.59
N ASN A 29 27.13 9.20 6.72
CA ASN A 29 27.83 8.63 5.56
C ASN A 29 27.02 7.43 4.99
N LYS A 30 27.33 7.00 3.75
CA LYS A 30 26.60 5.91 3.08
C LYS A 30 26.50 4.62 3.90
N ARG A 31 27.52 4.34 4.73
CA ARG A 31 27.54 3.15 5.60
C ARG A 31 26.58 3.29 6.78
N GLN A 32 26.51 4.48 7.36
CA GLN A 32 25.56 4.81 8.43
C GLN A 32 24.11 4.80 7.90
N VAL A 33 23.87 5.39 6.72
CA VAL A 33 22.55 5.31 6.07
C VAL A 33 22.14 3.86 5.85
N ALA A 34 23.02 3.02 5.29
CA ALA A 34 22.72 1.60 5.07
C ALA A 34 22.47 0.81 6.38
N MET A 35 23.16 1.17 7.46
CA MET A 35 22.90 0.58 8.78
C MET A 35 21.57 1.03 9.38
N ILE A 36 21.25 2.32 9.25
CA ILE A 36 19.95 2.89 9.68
C ILE A 36 18.82 2.25 8.88
N ASP A 37 18.95 2.19 7.56
CA ASP A 37 17.93 1.58 6.68
C ASP A 37 17.73 0.10 7.01
N ARG A 38 18.82 -0.64 7.29
CA ARG A 38 18.72 -2.04 7.71
C ARG A 38 18.06 -2.16 9.09
N ALA A 39 18.37 -1.29 10.04
CA ALA A 39 17.75 -1.29 11.37
C ALA A 39 16.27 -0.91 11.30
N LEU A 40 15.91 0.07 10.47
CA LEU A 40 14.53 0.48 10.23
C LEU A 40 13.73 -0.58 9.48
N ALA A 41 14.35 -1.30 8.54
CA ALA A 41 13.69 -2.36 7.77
C ALA A 41 13.26 -3.56 8.64
N VAL A 42 13.90 -3.77 9.79
CA VAL A 42 13.57 -4.84 10.74
C VAL A 42 12.96 -4.33 12.05
N ALA A 43 12.82 -3.01 12.20
CA ALA A 43 12.28 -2.42 13.42
C ALA A 43 10.75 -2.65 13.49
N PRO A 44 10.21 -3.01 14.66
CA PRO A 44 8.77 -2.99 14.89
C PRO A 44 8.22 -1.60 14.55
N GLY A 45 7.25 -1.53 13.64
CA GLY A 45 6.67 -0.26 13.17
C GLY A 45 7.18 0.26 11.82
N ALA A 46 8.11 -0.46 11.14
CA ALA A 46 8.47 -0.16 9.75
C ALA A 46 7.28 -0.32 8.79
N ALA A 47 6.39 -1.28 9.07
CA ALA A 47 5.18 -1.51 8.31
C ALA A 47 4.07 -0.55 8.74
N GLN A 48 3.62 0.30 7.84
CA GLN A 48 2.55 1.26 8.06
C GLN A 48 1.50 1.15 6.94
N PRO A 49 0.41 0.39 7.12
CA PRO A 49 -0.65 0.25 6.12
C PRO A 49 -1.23 1.59 5.64
N SER A 50 -1.25 2.61 6.50
CA SER A 50 -1.69 3.97 6.13
C SER A 50 -0.86 4.60 5.00
N THR A 51 0.41 4.24 4.86
CA THR A 51 1.25 4.70 3.74
C THR A 51 0.74 4.14 2.41
N ILE A 52 0.31 2.89 2.38
CA ILE A 52 -0.29 2.28 1.17
C ILE A 52 -1.65 2.92 0.87
N VAL A 53 -2.47 3.17 1.90
CA VAL A 53 -3.75 3.89 1.72
C VAL A 53 -3.52 5.27 1.11
N ALA A 54 -2.51 6.00 1.59
CA ALA A 54 -2.13 7.30 1.04
C ALA A 54 -1.62 7.18 -0.42
N THR A 55 -0.86 6.13 -0.73
CA THR A 55 -0.36 5.84 -2.09
C THR A 55 -1.52 5.51 -3.04
N GLU A 56 -2.46 4.66 -2.63
CA GLU A 56 -3.68 4.35 -3.40
C GLU A 56 -4.51 5.61 -3.66
N THR A 57 -4.69 6.44 -2.63
CA THR A 57 -5.42 7.71 -2.76
C THR A 57 -4.71 8.66 -3.73
N ALA A 58 -3.38 8.75 -3.66
CA ALA A 58 -2.59 9.56 -4.58
C ALA A 58 -2.67 9.03 -6.02
N PHE A 59 -2.67 7.72 -6.20
CA PHE A 59 -2.80 7.06 -7.49
C PHE A 59 -4.18 7.30 -8.11
N SER A 60 -5.28 7.07 -7.38
CA SER A 60 -6.64 7.35 -7.83
C SER A 60 -6.85 8.85 -8.15
N ARG A 61 -6.27 9.74 -7.35
CA ARG A 61 -6.28 11.18 -7.62
C ARG A 61 -5.51 11.53 -8.90
N ALA A 62 -4.31 10.96 -9.08
CA ALA A 62 -3.53 11.20 -10.29
C ALA A 62 -4.26 10.70 -11.55
N ALA A 63 -4.98 9.58 -11.48
CA ALA A 63 -5.80 9.09 -12.58
C ALA A 63 -6.89 10.09 -12.97
N ARG A 64 -7.55 10.69 -12.00
CA ARG A 64 -8.59 11.71 -12.22
C ARG A 64 -8.03 13.02 -12.77
N GLU A 65 -6.86 13.46 -12.27
CA GLU A 65 -6.31 14.79 -12.57
C GLU A 65 -5.41 14.80 -13.80
N ARG A 66 -4.75 13.67 -14.13
CA ARG A 66 -3.71 13.58 -15.15
C ARG A 66 -4.00 12.57 -16.26
N GLY A 67 -5.05 11.77 -16.08
CA GLY A 67 -5.40 10.67 -16.96
C GLY A 67 -5.11 9.30 -16.35
N GLN A 68 -5.96 8.34 -16.65
CA GLN A 68 -5.91 6.99 -16.06
C GLN A 68 -4.60 6.27 -16.38
N TRP A 69 -4.27 6.15 -17.66
CA TRP A 69 -3.08 5.40 -18.07
C TRP A 69 -1.79 6.17 -17.78
N THR A 70 -1.87 7.50 -17.76
CA THR A 70 -0.78 8.36 -17.29
C THR A 70 -0.47 8.07 -15.81
N ALA A 71 -1.48 7.97 -14.96
CA ALA A 71 -1.28 7.60 -13.56
C ALA A 71 -0.73 6.17 -13.41
N PHE A 72 -1.24 5.21 -14.18
CA PHE A 72 -0.71 3.85 -14.17
C PHE A 72 0.79 3.80 -14.48
N ARG A 73 1.27 4.58 -15.47
CA ARG A 73 2.72 4.71 -15.76
C ARG A 73 3.50 5.29 -14.58
N MET A 74 2.92 6.28 -13.88
CA MET A 74 3.59 6.97 -12.78
C MET A 74 3.82 6.07 -11.56
N PHE A 75 2.89 5.15 -11.29
CA PHE A 75 2.91 4.32 -10.09
C PHE A 75 3.43 2.90 -10.34
N ALA A 76 3.64 2.48 -11.59
CA ALA A 76 4.20 1.18 -11.92
C ALA A 76 5.66 1.04 -11.48
N ALA A 77 6.03 -0.12 -10.97
CA ALA A 77 7.42 -0.55 -10.90
C ALA A 77 7.90 -1.04 -12.28
N PRO A 78 9.21 -1.01 -12.57
CA PRO A 78 9.74 -1.70 -13.73
C PRO A 78 9.34 -3.19 -13.74
N GLY A 79 8.81 -3.67 -14.86
CA GLY A 79 8.36 -5.06 -14.97
C GLY A 79 7.03 -5.37 -14.29
N ALA A 80 6.25 -4.35 -13.92
CA ALA A 80 4.92 -4.55 -13.34
C ALA A 80 3.98 -5.30 -14.28
N LEU A 81 3.11 -6.13 -13.71
CA LEU A 81 2.12 -6.93 -14.41
C LEU A 81 0.71 -6.38 -14.22
N LEU A 82 -0.07 -6.38 -15.28
CA LEU A 82 -1.52 -6.26 -15.23
C LEU A 82 -2.14 -7.63 -15.53
N HIS A 83 -3.08 -8.08 -14.70
CA HIS A 83 -3.75 -9.36 -14.92
C HIS A 83 -5.07 -9.13 -15.67
N GLY A 84 -4.98 -9.23 -16.99
CA GLY A 84 -6.11 -9.08 -17.89
C GLY A 84 -6.89 -10.38 -18.10
N ALA A 85 -7.85 -10.34 -19.02
CA ALA A 85 -8.74 -11.47 -19.35
C ALA A 85 -7.99 -12.73 -19.85
N ASN A 86 -6.81 -12.56 -20.44
CA ASN A 86 -6.00 -13.65 -21.00
C ASN A 86 -4.79 -14.03 -20.14
N GLY A 87 -4.76 -13.57 -18.89
CA GLY A 87 -3.64 -13.78 -17.97
C GLY A 87 -2.83 -12.50 -17.69
N PRO A 88 -1.81 -12.61 -16.82
CA PRO A 88 -0.94 -11.47 -16.51
C PRO A 88 0.00 -11.16 -17.68
N PHE A 89 0.21 -9.87 -17.94
CA PHE A 89 1.12 -9.36 -18.96
C PHE A 89 1.90 -8.16 -18.44
N LEU A 90 3.05 -7.87 -19.04
CA LEU A 90 3.83 -6.67 -18.75
C LEU A 90 3.03 -5.42 -19.11
N ILE A 91 2.81 -4.55 -18.12
CA ILE A 91 1.94 -3.39 -18.32
C ILE A 91 2.61 -2.30 -19.15
N GLU A 92 3.93 -2.13 -19.06
CA GLU A 92 4.65 -1.03 -19.68
C GLU A 92 4.50 -0.99 -21.22
N PRO A 93 4.72 -2.07 -22.00
CA PRO A 93 4.50 -2.06 -23.44
C PRO A 93 3.03 -1.79 -23.81
N TRP A 94 2.10 -2.30 -23.03
CA TRP A 94 0.68 -2.07 -23.24
C TRP A 94 0.31 -0.59 -22.99
N LEU A 95 0.78 -0.01 -21.88
CA LEU A 95 0.56 1.42 -21.57
C LEU A 95 1.12 2.34 -22.66
N ALA A 96 2.21 1.97 -23.34
CA ALA A 96 2.76 2.76 -24.43
C ALA A 96 1.78 2.95 -25.62
N THR A 97 0.81 2.05 -25.75
CA THR A 97 -0.23 2.08 -26.79
C THR A 97 -1.55 2.71 -26.34
N GLN A 98 -1.67 3.04 -25.05
CA GLN A 98 -2.94 3.53 -24.49
C GLN A 98 -3.02 5.05 -24.52
N THR A 99 -4.20 5.55 -24.86
CA THR A 99 -4.63 6.94 -24.71
C THR A 99 -5.54 7.05 -23.49
N ASP A 100 -5.36 8.09 -22.68
CA ASP A 100 -6.20 8.31 -21.51
C ASP A 100 -7.68 8.47 -21.90
N PRO A 101 -8.61 7.77 -21.22
CA PRO A 101 -10.03 7.95 -21.44
C PRO A 101 -10.48 9.35 -20.97
N PRO A 102 -11.64 9.86 -21.45
CA PRO A 102 -12.17 11.17 -21.05
C PRO A 102 -12.42 11.30 -19.54
N ALA A 103 -12.73 10.19 -18.88
CA ALA A 103 -12.90 10.12 -17.43
C ALA A 103 -12.23 8.85 -16.90
N ALA A 104 -11.61 8.96 -15.75
CA ALA A 104 -10.91 7.85 -15.11
C ALA A 104 -11.84 7.09 -14.17
N VAL A 105 -11.60 5.79 -14.05
CA VAL A 105 -12.12 4.97 -12.95
C VAL A 105 -11.69 5.58 -11.62
N GLN A 106 -12.57 5.54 -10.62
CA GLN A 106 -12.28 5.97 -9.26
C GLN A 106 -12.27 4.78 -8.33
N TRP A 107 -11.27 4.71 -7.47
CA TRP A 107 -11.10 3.59 -6.54
C TRP A 107 -10.57 4.01 -5.18
N ASP A 108 -10.81 3.15 -4.20
CA ASP A 108 -10.27 3.25 -2.85
C ASP A 108 -10.01 1.88 -2.24
N ALA A 109 -8.92 1.82 -1.46
CA ALA A 109 -8.57 0.62 -0.72
C ALA A 109 -9.54 0.38 0.45
N ARG A 110 -9.80 -0.90 0.74
CA ARG A 110 -10.63 -1.37 1.87
C ARG A 110 -9.82 -2.20 2.86
N VAL A 111 -8.86 -2.96 2.35
CA VAL A 111 -7.97 -3.78 3.15
C VAL A 111 -6.56 -3.57 2.64
N VAL A 112 -5.61 -3.40 3.55
CA VAL A 112 -4.18 -3.38 3.27
C VAL A 112 -3.50 -4.35 4.21
N VAL A 113 -2.72 -5.28 3.69
CA VAL A 113 -1.85 -6.16 4.47
C VAL A 113 -0.39 -5.91 4.10
N MET A 114 0.49 -5.83 5.09
CA MET A 114 1.91 -5.58 4.89
C MET A 114 2.79 -6.65 5.53
N SER A 115 3.93 -6.93 4.90
CA SER A 115 5.04 -7.65 5.53
C SER A 115 5.55 -6.91 6.76
N CYS A 116 6.16 -7.62 7.69
CA CYS A 116 6.66 -7.04 8.94
C CYS A 116 7.67 -5.92 8.69
N ASP A 117 8.57 -6.08 7.71
CA ASP A 117 9.55 -5.07 7.30
C ASP A 117 8.97 -3.93 6.47
N GLY A 118 7.69 -4.01 6.11
CA GLY A 118 7.00 -3.03 5.27
C GLY A 118 7.51 -2.98 3.83
N ALA A 119 8.30 -3.94 3.37
CA ALA A 119 8.85 -3.93 2.02
C ALA A 119 7.82 -4.37 0.95
N LEU A 120 6.86 -5.20 1.34
CA LEU A 120 5.80 -5.72 0.49
C LEU A 120 4.44 -5.43 1.12
N ALA A 121 3.49 -5.01 0.31
CA ALA A 121 2.10 -4.85 0.73
C ALA A 121 1.14 -5.34 -0.36
N VAL A 122 -0.05 -5.74 0.06
CA VAL A 122 -1.16 -6.03 -0.84
C VAL A 122 -2.36 -5.22 -0.38
N SER A 123 -2.98 -4.48 -1.30
CA SER A 123 -4.23 -3.78 -1.10
C SER A 123 -5.35 -4.45 -1.87
N LYS A 124 -6.54 -4.43 -1.30
CA LYS A 124 -7.79 -4.80 -1.94
C LYS A 124 -8.79 -3.68 -1.74
N GLY A 125 -9.54 -3.35 -2.78
CA GLY A 125 -10.50 -2.28 -2.70
C GLY A 125 -11.64 -2.41 -3.70
N ARG A 126 -12.34 -1.31 -3.83
CA ARG A 126 -13.49 -1.16 -4.71
C ARG A 126 -13.23 -0.05 -5.70
N TYR A 127 -13.77 -0.19 -6.89
CA TYR A 127 -13.78 0.87 -7.88
C TYR A 127 -15.18 1.13 -8.43
N ARG A 128 -15.32 2.29 -9.04
CA ARG A 128 -16.46 2.68 -9.87
C ARG A 128 -15.93 3.28 -11.17
N ASP A 129 -16.45 2.79 -12.30
CA ASP A 129 -16.16 3.38 -13.60
C ASP A 129 -17.05 4.62 -13.87
N PRO A 130 -16.75 5.37 -14.93
CA PRO A 130 -17.55 6.55 -15.32
C PRO A 130 -18.99 6.23 -15.67
N GLU A 131 -19.28 5.01 -16.13
CA GLU A 131 -20.62 4.50 -16.49
C GLU A 131 -21.42 4.06 -15.25
N GLY A 132 -20.77 4.05 -14.08
CA GLY A 132 -21.38 3.70 -12.80
C GLY A 132 -21.28 2.23 -12.43
N LYS A 133 -20.65 1.39 -13.25
CA LYS A 133 -20.35 0.02 -12.87
C LYS A 133 -19.37 0.01 -11.71
N VAL A 134 -19.52 -0.98 -10.84
CA VAL A 134 -18.64 -1.18 -9.70
C VAL A 134 -17.91 -2.50 -9.80
N GLY A 135 -16.76 -2.56 -9.20
CA GLY A 135 -15.93 -3.75 -9.19
C GLY A 135 -14.95 -3.78 -8.03
N SER A 136 -14.12 -4.80 -8.03
CA SER A 136 -13.08 -5.01 -7.05
C SER A 136 -11.71 -5.02 -7.71
N PHE A 137 -10.68 -4.64 -6.95
CA PHE A 137 -9.30 -4.72 -7.39
C PHE A 137 -8.40 -5.27 -6.29
N VAL A 138 -7.25 -5.78 -6.70
CA VAL A 138 -6.13 -6.15 -5.82
C VAL A 138 -4.85 -5.63 -6.46
N THR A 139 -4.07 -4.88 -5.68
CA THR A 139 -2.78 -4.33 -6.10
C THR A 139 -1.67 -4.78 -5.16
N VAL A 140 -0.53 -5.18 -5.71
CA VAL A 140 0.67 -5.54 -4.95
C VAL A 140 1.69 -4.42 -5.05
N TRP A 141 2.17 -3.94 -3.90
CA TRP A 141 3.05 -2.80 -3.74
C TRP A 141 4.40 -3.24 -3.19
N GLU A 142 5.47 -2.77 -3.79
CA GLU A 142 6.83 -2.95 -3.29
C GLU A 142 7.49 -1.61 -2.98
N ARG A 143 8.15 -1.56 -1.81
CA ARG A 143 8.92 -0.40 -1.40
C ARG A 143 10.18 -0.29 -2.24
N GLN A 144 10.37 0.86 -2.85
CA GLN A 144 11.52 1.19 -3.66
C GLN A 144 12.70 1.69 -2.80
N ALA A 145 13.86 1.83 -3.42
CA ALA A 145 15.08 2.32 -2.77
C ALA A 145 14.96 3.76 -2.21
N ASP A 146 14.05 4.56 -2.76
CA ASP A 146 13.72 5.91 -2.31
C ASP A 146 12.61 5.94 -1.23
N ASN A 147 12.20 4.76 -0.72
CA ASN A 147 11.09 4.53 0.20
C ASN A 147 9.69 4.84 -0.36
N SER A 148 9.55 5.18 -1.63
CA SER A 148 8.24 5.21 -2.29
C SER A 148 7.71 3.79 -2.50
N TYR A 149 6.39 3.68 -2.73
CA TYR A 149 5.79 2.41 -3.14
C TYR A 149 5.39 2.49 -4.60
N ARG A 150 5.69 1.40 -5.33
CA ARG A 150 5.25 1.20 -6.71
C ARG A 150 4.57 -0.15 -6.83
N TYR A 151 3.52 -0.22 -7.65
CA TYR A 151 2.87 -1.51 -7.85
C TYR A 151 3.68 -2.40 -8.78
N THR A 152 3.73 -3.70 -8.42
CA THR A 152 4.38 -4.75 -9.22
C THR A 152 3.36 -5.68 -9.87
N TYR A 153 2.12 -5.63 -9.41
CA TYR A 153 1.00 -6.38 -9.95
C TYR A 153 -0.31 -5.66 -9.64
N ASP A 154 -1.22 -5.68 -10.62
CA ASP A 154 -2.56 -5.15 -10.45
C ASP A 154 -3.58 -6.05 -11.16
N ALA A 155 -4.74 -6.22 -10.56
CA ALA A 155 -5.87 -6.96 -11.11
C ALA A 155 -7.18 -6.30 -10.68
N GLY A 156 -8.04 -5.99 -11.64
CA GLY A 156 -9.37 -5.46 -11.39
C GLY A 156 -10.43 -6.18 -12.22
N GLY A 157 -11.65 -6.20 -11.73
CA GLY A 157 -12.77 -6.79 -12.44
C GLY A 157 -14.12 -6.30 -11.89
N ASP A 158 -15.08 -6.20 -12.78
CA ASP A 158 -16.46 -5.80 -12.45
C ASP A 158 -17.12 -6.85 -11.56
N ASP A 159 -18.05 -6.40 -10.74
CA ASP A 159 -18.91 -7.32 -10.01
C ASP A 159 -19.89 -8.01 -10.98
N VAL A 160 -20.06 -9.31 -10.80
CA VAL A 160 -21.04 -10.08 -11.57
C VAL A 160 -21.90 -10.89 -10.59
N PRO A 161 -23.22 -10.62 -10.50
CA PRO A 161 -23.95 -9.52 -11.15
C PRO A 161 -23.61 -8.14 -10.55
N GLN A 162 -23.86 -7.08 -11.28
CA GLN A 162 -23.77 -5.72 -10.76
C GLN A 162 -24.79 -5.51 -9.64
N PRO A 163 -24.44 -4.80 -8.55
CA PRO A 163 -25.39 -4.49 -7.50
C PRO A 163 -26.52 -3.58 -8.06
N PRO A 164 -27.73 -3.67 -7.47
CA PRO A 164 -28.82 -2.81 -7.89
C PRO A 164 -28.46 -1.33 -7.71
N PRO A 165 -28.98 -0.44 -8.57
CA PRO A 165 -28.77 0.99 -8.40
C PRO A 165 -29.18 1.45 -6.99
N ARG A 166 -28.41 2.39 -6.41
CA ARG A 166 -28.81 3.00 -5.16
C ARG A 166 -30.15 3.69 -5.32
N LYS A 167 -31.07 3.42 -4.41
CA LYS A 167 -32.35 4.13 -4.38
C LYS A 167 -32.08 5.63 -4.21
N ALA A 168 -32.77 6.46 -4.98
CA ALA A 168 -32.76 7.90 -4.77
C ALA A 168 -33.23 8.20 -3.32
N VAL A 169 -32.49 9.06 -2.65
CA VAL A 169 -32.87 9.53 -1.32
C VAL A 169 -33.90 10.62 -1.50
N PRO A 170 -35.05 10.59 -0.81
CA PRO A 170 -36.03 11.65 -0.84
C PRO A 170 -35.39 13.00 -0.40
N GLU A 171 -35.81 14.09 -1.04
CA GLU A 171 -35.37 15.42 -0.67
C GLU A 171 -35.74 15.74 0.78
N GLY A 172 -34.75 16.14 1.58
CA GLY A 172 -34.94 16.43 3.00
C GLY A 172 -34.56 15.29 3.97
N ASP A 173 -34.25 14.10 3.46
CA ASP A 173 -33.77 13.01 4.31
C ASP A 173 -32.27 13.12 4.60
N ILE A 174 -31.90 12.83 5.84
CA ILE A 174 -30.49 12.75 6.22
C ILE A 174 -29.95 11.39 5.77
N VAL A 175 -29.05 11.42 4.81
CA VAL A 175 -28.30 10.20 4.40
C VAL A 175 -27.15 9.98 5.36
N VAL A 176 -27.26 8.98 6.22
CA VAL A 176 -26.09 8.47 6.94
C VAL A 176 -25.31 7.59 5.98
N THR A 177 -24.25 8.12 5.37
CA THR A 177 -23.29 7.30 4.64
C THR A 177 -22.42 6.56 5.63
N GLU A 178 -22.42 5.24 5.56
CA GLU A 178 -21.45 4.44 6.28
C GLU A 178 -20.04 4.84 5.81
N ILE A 179 -19.19 5.27 6.75
CA ILE A 179 -17.79 5.54 6.45
C ILE A 179 -17.12 4.18 6.32
N ASP A 180 -16.80 3.79 5.12
CA ASP A 180 -16.03 2.58 4.85
C ASP A 180 -14.62 2.69 5.46
N ALA A 181 -14.43 2.08 6.62
CA ALA A 181 -13.13 2.05 7.27
C ALA A 181 -12.16 1.17 6.49
N VAL A 182 -10.91 1.62 6.34
CA VAL A 182 -9.84 0.80 5.78
C VAL A 182 -9.25 -0.08 6.88
N THR A 183 -9.23 -1.40 6.65
CA THR A 183 -8.59 -2.35 7.56
C THR A 183 -7.10 -2.46 7.22
N GLY A 184 -6.23 -2.07 8.14
CA GLY A 184 -4.78 -2.24 8.05
C GLY A 184 -4.31 -3.45 8.85
N LEU A 185 -3.59 -4.36 8.19
CA LEU A 185 -3.02 -5.57 8.79
C LEU A 185 -1.50 -5.57 8.61
N VAL A 186 -0.78 -6.02 9.63
CA VAL A 186 0.69 -6.14 9.60
C VAL A 186 1.08 -7.53 10.06
N ALA A 187 1.97 -8.16 9.30
CA ALA A 187 2.54 -9.43 9.68
C ALA A 187 3.33 -9.33 10.98
N THR A 188 3.27 -10.36 11.81
CA THR A 188 4.07 -10.44 13.04
C THR A 188 5.55 -10.58 12.67
N CYS A 189 6.38 -9.71 13.22
CA CYS A 189 7.83 -9.80 13.05
C CYS A 189 8.38 -11.07 13.73
N PRO A 190 9.15 -11.90 13.03
CA PRO A 190 9.77 -13.08 13.61
C PRO A 190 10.75 -12.66 14.71
N ARG A 191 10.69 -13.36 15.84
CA ARG A 191 11.63 -13.16 16.96
C ARG A 191 12.57 -14.36 17.02
N GLY A 192 13.87 -14.10 17.01
CA GLY A 192 14.92 -15.12 17.16
C GLY A 192 15.51 -15.61 15.83
N ALA A 193 16.46 -16.52 15.93
CA ALA A 193 17.28 -17.00 14.81
C ALA A 193 16.54 -17.88 13.78
N ASN A 194 15.37 -18.39 14.12
CA ASN A 194 14.67 -19.39 13.28
C ASN A 194 13.76 -18.78 12.21
N GLY A 195 13.61 -17.43 12.19
CA GLY A 195 12.78 -16.75 11.20
C GLY A 195 11.29 -17.12 11.25
N THR A 196 10.59 -16.86 10.16
CA THR A 196 9.18 -17.26 9.97
C THR A 196 9.14 -18.67 9.38
N PRO A 197 8.28 -19.57 9.87
CA PRO A 197 8.08 -20.86 9.24
C PRO A 197 7.57 -20.66 7.80
N PRO A 198 7.95 -21.54 6.85
CA PRO A 198 7.49 -21.39 5.47
C PRO A 198 5.95 -21.42 5.40
N PRO A 199 5.35 -20.69 4.47
CA PRO A 199 3.91 -20.72 4.27
C PRO A 199 3.47 -22.13 3.82
N PRO A 200 2.23 -22.53 4.10
CA PRO A 200 1.68 -23.78 3.61
C PRO A 200 1.84 -23.93 2.09
N ALA A 201 2.07 -25.14 1.62
CA ALA A 201 2.10 -25.42 0.19
C ALA A 201 0.78 -25.01 -0.46
N ILE A 202 0.86 -24.45 -1.67
CA ILE A 202 -0.31 -24.13 -2.48
C ILE A 202 -0.36 -25.17 -3.59
N PRO A 203 -1.47 -25.84 -3.83
CA PRO A 203 -1.65 -26.57 -5.06
C PRO A 203 -1.68 -25.57 -6.22
N ILE A 204 -0.57 -25.46 -6.93
CA ILE A 204 -0.50 -24.75 -8.20
C ILE A 204 -0.98 -25.73 -9.24
N GLY A 205 -1.99 -25.38 -10.02
CA GLY A 205 -2.47 -26.25 -11.10
C GLY A 205 -1.36 -26.53 -12.13
N ASP A 206 -1.39 -27.69 -12.74
CA ASP A 206 -0.37 -28.16 -13.71
C ASP A 206 -0.33 -27.34 -15.01
N ASP A 207 -1.25 -26.39 -15.21
CA ASP A 207 -1.38 -25.59 -16.42
C ASP A 207 -0.46 -24.35 -16.47
N GLY A 208 0.37 -24.13 -15.44
CA GLY A 208 1.37 -23.07 -15.39
C GLY A 208 0.83 -21.65 -15.29
N LYS A 209 -0.46 -21.49 -15.06
CA LYS A 209 -1.14 -20.19 -14.98
C LYS A 209 -1.32 -19.71 -13.55
N ALA A 210 -0.31 -19.87 -12.73
CA ALA A 210 -0.28 -19.42 -11.34
C ALA A 210 1.13 -19.05 -10.93
N ASP A 211 1.25 -18.10 -10.01
CA ASP A 211 2.54 -17.74 -9.37
C ASP A 211 2.29 -17.32 -7.91
N ALA A 212 3.30 -17.49 -7.10
CA ALA A 212 3.30 -17.07 -5.70
C ALA A 212 4.64 -16.46 -5.32
N ARG A 213 4.60 -15.32 -4.65
CA ARG A 213 5.79 -14.61 -4.19
C ARG A 213 5.73 -14.34 -2.71
N LEU A 214 6.89 -14.48 -2.07
CA LEU A 214 7.08 -14.25 -0.64
C LEU A 214 7.81 -12.93 -0.45
N SER A 215 7.42 -12.16 0.59
CA SER A 215 8.17 -10.98 1.01
C SER A 215 9.60 -11.35 1.39
N ARG A 216 10.50 -10.38 1.33
CA ARG A 216 11.92 -10.56 1.64
C ARG A 216 12.16 -11.06 3.06
N ASP A 217 11.35 -10.63 4.02
CA ASP A 217 11.39 -11.07 5.41
C ASP A 217 10.61 -12.37 5.68
N GLY A 218 9.99 -12.94 4.64
CA GLY A 218 9.26 -14.19 4.71
C GLY A 218 7.95 -14.14 5.49
N THR A 219 7.35 -12.95 5.71
CA THR A 219 6.16 -12.80 6.57
C THR A 219 4.86 -12.55 5.83
N LEU A 220 4.92 -12.22 4.53
CA LEU A 220 3.77 -12.00 3.67
C LEU A 220 3.99 -12.75 2.36
N ARG A 221 3.01 -13.53 1.94
CA ARG A 221 2.95 -14.18 0.65
C ARG A 221 1.75 -13.67 -0.12
N TRP A 222 1.92 -13.33 -1.38
CA TRP A 222 0.81 -13.15 -2.29
C TRP A 222 0.89 -14.16 -3.43
N ARG A 223 -0.25 -14.49 -4.04
CA ARG A 223 -0.38 -15.45 -5.13
C ARG A 223 -1.53 -15.09 -6.05
N TRP A 224 -1.41 -15.50 -7.29
CA TRP A 224 -2.48 -15.39 -8.26
C TRP A 224 -2.65 -16.69 -9.04
N GLU A 225 -3.85 -16.89 -9.55
CA GLU A 225 -4.21 -17.96 -10.46
C GLU A 225 -5.04 -17.36 -11.61
N HIS A 226 -4.77 -17.82 -12.83
CA HIS A 226 -5.64 -17.61 -13.98
C HIS A 226 -6.31 -18.93 -14.31
N ARG A 227 -7.55 -19.09 -13.89
CA ARG A 227 -8.30 -20.37 -14.00
C ARG A 227 -8.81 -20.59 -15.41
N ALA A 228 -9.10 -21.86 -15.75
CA ALA A 228 -9.56 -22.24 -17.08
C ALA A 228 -10.89 -21.57 -17.51
N ASP A 229 -11.73 -21.20 -16.55
CA ASP A 229 -12.96 -20.44 -16.76
C ASP A 229 -12.73 -18.93 -16.97
N GLY A 230 -11.48 -18.48 -17.00
CA GLY A 230 -11.09 -17.08 -17.08
C GLY A 230 -11.15 -16.32 -15.75
N THR A 231 -11.52 -16.97 -14.64
CA THR A 231 -11.49 -16.35 -13.31
C THR A 231 -10.05 -16.04 -12.91
N ARG A 232 -9.82 -14.79 -12.52
CA ARG A 232 -8.57 -14.32 -11.95
C ARG A 232 -8.68 -14.35 -10.43
N TYR A 233 -7.94 -15.25 -9.81
CA TYR A 233 -7.92 -15.38 -8.36
C TYR A 233 -6.65 -14.76 -7.80
N VAL A 234 -6.79 -13.96 -6.75
CA VAL A 234 -5.65 -13.34 -6.04
C VAL A 234 -5.86 -13.50 -4.55
N ALA A 235 -4.80 -13.89 -3.84
CA ALA A 235 -4.83 -13.99 -2.39
C ALA A 235 -3.53 -13.47 -1.76
N ALA A 236 -3.63 -13.02 -0.52
CA ALA A 236 -2.50 -12.65 0.31
C ALA A 236 -2.61 -13.30 1.68
N ASP A 237 -1.58 -14.06 2.03
CA ASP A 237 -1.44 -14.74 3.31
C ASP A 237 -0.32 -14.07 4.11
N TYR A 238 -0.55 -13.79 5.39
CA TYR A 238 0.44 -13.18 6.26
C TYR A 238 0.66 -13.99 7.53
N PHE A 239 1.88 -13.92 8.06
CA PHE A 239 2.23 -14.56 9.32
C PHE A 239 1.73 -13.72 10.49
N TYR A 240 0.81 -14.28 11.28
CA TYR A 240 0.21 -13.58 12.41
C TYR A 240 0.13 -14.47 13.63
N GLN A 241 0.75 -14.04 14.73
CA GLN A 241 0.74 -14.74 16.03
C GLN A 241 1.07 -16.25 15.92
N GLY A 242 2.13 -16.58 15.18
CA GLY A 242 2.64 -17.95 15.08
C GLY A 242 2.00 -18.82 14.00
N ARG A 243 1.10 -18.29 13.19
CA ARG A 243 0.42 -19.03 12.10
C ARG A 243 0.26 -18.18 10.84
N TRP A 244 0.07 -18.84 9.70
CA TRP A 244 -0.31 -18.21 8.47
C TRP A 244 -1.83 -17.99 8.41
N VAL A 245 -2.24 -16.80 7.99
CA VAL A 245 -3.65 -16.38 7.89
C VAL A 245 -3.86 -15.72 6.54
N THR A 246 -4.92 -16.05 5.83
CA THR A 246 -5.32 -15.35 4.62
C THR A 246 -5.99 -14.03 4.99
N ALA A 247 -5.36 -12.93 4.58
CA ALA A 247 -5.85 -11.57 4.82
C ALA A 247 -6.72 -11.06 3.68
N ILE A 248 -6.33 -11.41 2.45
CA ILE A 248 -7.02 -11.01 1.22
C ILE A 248 -7.28 -12.26 0.40
N GLU A 249 -8.49 -12.36 -0.10
CA GLU A 249 -8.92 -13.32 -1.08
C GLU A 249 -9.91 -12.66 -2.03
N GLN A 250 -9.67 -12.76 -3.34
CA GLN A 250 -10.51 -12.16 -4.35
C GLN A 250 -10.55 -13.04 -5.59
N SER A 251 -11.78 -13.36 -6.01
CA SER A 251 -12.06 -13.90 -7.34
C SER A 251 -12.65 -12.79 -8.20
N LEU A 252 -12.05 -12.55 -9.35
CA LEU A 252 -12.48 -11.59 -10.36
C LEU A 252 -12.97 -12.43 -11.54
N VAL A 253 -14.30 -12.58 -11.65
CA VAL A 253 -14.91 -13.35 -12.73
C VAL A 253 -14.82 -12.59 -14.07
N PRO A 254 -14.75 -13.28 -15.22
CA PRO A 254 -14.85 -12.63 -16.51
C PRO A 254 -16.19 -11.89 -16.61
N THR A 255 -16.17 -10.66 -17.09
CA THR A 255 -17.38 -10.02 -17.58
C THR A 255 -17.73 -10.72 -18.89
N GLY A 256 -18.88 -11.37 -18.96
CA GLY A 256 -19.37 -11.91 -20.23
C GLY A 256 -19.51 -10.77 -21.24
N ASP A 257 -18.92 -10.97 -22.42
CA ASP A 257 -19.14 -10.13 -23.59
C ASP A 257 -20.63 -10.15 -24.00
#